data_87f5360feeaca0ba6a5953e547fe7bff
#
_entry.id   87f5360feeaca0ba6a5953e547fe7bff
#
_cell.length_a   1.000
_cell.length_b   1.000
_cell.length_c   1.000
_cell.angle_alpha   90.00
_cell.angle_beta   90.00
_cell.angle_gamma   90.00
#
_symmetry.space_group_name_H-M   'P 1'
#
loop_
_entity.id
_entity.type
_entity.pdbx_description
1 polymer ?
#
loop_
_entity_poly.entity_id
_entity_poly.type
_entity_poly.pdbx_seq_one_letter_code
_entity_poly.pdbx_strand_id
1 'polypeptide(L)'
;MRTRIRPCMLVLTVIACTAAASPVGEHAARAAAESWLAMNGMDADCRIASSVAVTSGESPETLAWAFELEPTGYVVTGADDVLPAILAYSYSADLRIPGEASNPLLDLVRMDMGERMESLDRLSPETADRNRGAWVAALSGGSVRTAGTDFEQWPPVGSSPTEGWIEQNWTQTAPYNQLCPMDLLAGQRSVAGCPAVAMGMIVNFHASSNGTRFDDEDDYYHNYHEYYWIDDDHVAHDFPSWSELDAYLDAVDVRWQNQEPLTNVDKAAVVYACGAACRQVYTASVSGTFGVDQAYDAYLRFGFDDCELLFAESDSLYERMAENMMTARPAHLAIIDEGPQYGHNVVMDGYNTDGFFHLNFGWGGPYNGWYSFPLSGMPYGMNFVEGIVLDIGEPSQSAGEDPVPGGPAVGIRCLGNPCSGSARLALDLPAGCDLTLSVYALDGRLVDSTRLGELPPGPHEVTWDAGGSAPGVYVVVASHPGGVGTAMLTLLD
;
A
#
# COMPACT_ATOMS: atom_id res chain seq x y z
N MET A 1 53.31 48.98 -34.36
CA MET A 1 53.02 47.53 -34.48
C MET A 1 52.36 47.08 -33.20
N ARG A 2 51.01 46.95 -33.16
CA ARG A 2 50.27 46.48 -31.97
C ARG A 2 49.75 45.09 -32.29
N THR A 3 50.33 44.07 -31.68
CA THR A 3 49.95 42.68 -31.81
C THR A 3 48.70 42.42 -30.94
N ARG A 4 47.57 42.06 -31.59
CA ARG A 4 46.34 41.63 -30.91
C ARG A 4 46.45 40.15 -30.60
N ILE A 5 46.46 39.79 -29.33
CA ILE A 5 46.30 38.40 -28.86
C ILE A 5 44.83 38.11 -28.88
N ARG A 6 44.37 37.10 -29.64
CA ARG A 6 43.01 36.54 -29.63
C ARG A 6 42.93 35.50 -28.49
N PRO A 7 41.95 35.54 -27.62
CA PRO A 7 41.75 34.47 -26.66
C PRO A 7 41.20 33.23 -27.40
N CYS A 8 41.90 32.12 -27.22
CA CYS A 8 41.44 30.81 -27.65
C CYS A 8 40.39 30.33 -26.61
N MET A 9 39.15 30.26 -26.99
CA MET A 9 38.06 29.76 -26.18
C MET A 9 38.12 28.23 -26.23
N LEU A 10 38.62 27.61 -25.16
CA LEU A 10 38.59 26.15 -24.99
C LEU A 10 37.17 25.77 -24.68
N VAL A 11 36.45 25.22 -25.64
CA VAL A 11 35.14 24.57 -25.42
C VAL A 11 35.44 23.22 -24.79
N LEU A 12 35.28 23.14 -23.48
CA LEU A 12 35.21 21.84 -22.80
C LEU A 12 33.87 21.20 -23.16
N THR A 13 33.89 20.28 -24.08
CA THR A 13 32.77 19.36 -24.32
C THR A 13 32.79 18.36 -23.18
N VAL A 14 31.95 18.56 -22.17
CA VAL A 14 31.63 17.52 -21.18
C VAL A 14 30.84 16.45 -21.94
N ILE A 15 31.52 15.39 -22.35
CA ILE A 15 30.84 14.16 -22.79
C ILE A 15 30.27 13.58 -21.49
N ALA A 16 28.96 13.78 -21.26
CA ALA A 16 28.21 13.00 -20.29
C ALA A 16 28.26 11.54 -20.79
N CYS A 17 29.16 10.75 -20.24
CA CYS A 17 29.15 9.31 -20.42
C CYS A 17 27.96 8.82 -19.61
N THR A 18 26.80 8.65 -20.23
CA THR A 18 25.72 7.86 -19.64
C THR A 18 26.28 6.45 -19.55
N ALA A 19 26.69 6.03 -18.37
CA ALA A 19 27.07 4.65 -18.13
C ALA A 19 25.85 3.80 -18.52
N ALA A 20 26.03 2.88 -19.44
CA ALA A 20 24.98 1.96 -19.84
C ALA A 20 24.53 1.14 -18.60
N ALA A 21 23.23 0.79 -18.56
CA ALA A 21 22.68 -0.17 -17.62
C ALA A 21 23.49 -1.48 -17.65
N SER A 22 23.71 -2.09 -16.51
CA SER A 22 24.52 -3.31 -16.38
C SER A 22 23.74 -4.40 -15.65
N PRO A 23 23.55 -5.58 -16.28
CA PRO A 23 22.85 -6.68 -15.65
C PRO A 23 23.50 -7.11 -14.33
N VAL A 24 22.68 -7.34 -13.32
CA VAL A 24 23.09 -7.83 -12.01
C VAL A 24 22.84 -9.34 -11.94
N GLY A 25 23.92 -10.12 -11.84
CA GLY A 25 23.81 -11.58 -11.70
C GLY A 25 23.44 -12.01 -10.29
N GLU A 26 23.00 -13.28 -10.14
CA GLU A 26 22.53 -13.86 -8.87
C GLU A 26 23.48 -13.62 -7.69
N HIS A 27 24.78 -13.74 -7.89
CA HIS A 27 25.76 -13.58 -6.80
C HIS A 27 25.76 -12.16 -6.22
N ALA A 28 25.69 -11.13 -7.06
CA ALA A 28 25.63 -9.74 -6.60
C ALA A 28 24.22 -9.42 -6.00
N ALA A 29 23.16 -9.93 -6.60
CA ALA A 29 21.81 -9.82 -6.09
C ALA A 29 21.68 -10.44 -4.69
N ARG A 30 22.24 -11.64 -4.48
CA ARG A 30 22.29 -12.32 -3.18
C ARG A 30 23.06 -11.50 -2.14
N ALA A 31 24.22 -10.96 -2.51
CA ALA A 31 25.00 -10.12 -1.60
C ALA A 31 24.23 -8.84 -1.19
N ALA A 32 23.43 -8.27 -2.09
CA ALA A 32 22.56 -7.15 -1.77
C ALA A 32 21.42 -7.55 -0.82
N ALA A 33 20.81 -8.71 -1.02
CA ALA A 33 19.79 -9.25 -0.11
C ALA A 33 20.38 -9.54 1.28
N GLU A 34 21.55 -10.15 1.38
CA GLU A 34 22.25 -10.40 2.65
C GLU A 34 22.60 -9.09 3.38
N SER A 35 23.02 -8.06 2.64
CA SER A 35 23.30 -6.74 3.19
C SER A 35 22.03 -6.06 3.70
N TRP A 36 20.89 -6.23 3.00
CA TRP A 36 19.59 -5.76 3.45
C TRP A 36 19.16 -6.41 4.76
N LEU A 37 19.31 -7.73 4.88
CA LEU A 37 19.02 -8.45 6.12
C LEU A 37 19.87 -7.94 7.29
N ALA A 38 21.18 -7.78 7.09
CA ALA A 38 22.09 -7.27 8.11
C ALA A 38 21.74 -5.83 8.54
N MET A 39 21.37 -4.97 7.58
CA MET A 39 21.00 -3.58 7.87
C MET A 39 19.71 -3.50 8.71
N ASN A 40 18.79 -4.43 8.53
CA ASN A 40 17.54 -4.50 9.30
C ASN A 40 17.66 -5.38 10.56
N GLY A 41 18.86 -5.88 10.89
CA GLY A 41 19.09 -6.71 12.06
C GLY A 41 18.51 -8.12 11.96
N MET A 42 18.20 -8.59 10.75
CA MET A 42 17.59 -9.90 10.49
C MET A 42 18.58 -10.99 10.15
N ASP A 43 19.86 -10.66 9.98
CA ASP A 43 20.93 -11.59 9.60
C ASP A 43 21.21 -12.69 10.66
N ALA A 44 20.84 -12.45 11.91
CA ALA A 44 20.92 -13.45 12.97
C ALA A 44 19.75 -14.44 12.98
N ASP A 45 18.58 -14.01 12.50
CA ASP A 45 17.31 -14.73 12.60
C ASP A 45 16.90 -15.37 11.27
N CYS A 46 17.38 -14.83 10.12
CA CYS A 46 17.04 -15.29 8.79
C CYS A 46 18.27 -15.60 7.96
N ARG A 47 18.14 -16.62 7.09
CA ARG A 47 19.17 -16.93 6.08
C ARG A 47 18.53 -17.21 4.74
N ILE A 48 19.23 -16.90 3.65
CA ILE A 48 18.77 -17.22 2.30
C ILE A 48 18.88 -18.74 2.06
N ALA A 49 17.74 -19.38 1.88
CA ALA A 49 17.63 -20.83 1.64
C ALA A 49 17.68 -21.19 0.16
N SER A 50 16.98 -20.42 -0.69
CA SER A 50 16.91 -20.66 -2.13
C SER A 50 16.80 -19.36 -2.91
N SER A 51 16.97 -19.44 -4.25
CA SER A 51 16.81 -18.32 -5.17
C SER A 51 16.03 -18.74 -6.40
N VAL A 52 15.30 -17.78 -6.96
CA VAL A 52 14.54 -17.91 -8.20
C VAL A 52 14.79 -16.70 -9.10
N ALA A 53 15.13 -16.93 -10.36
CA ALA A 53 15.14 -15.88 -11.36
C ALA A 53 13.70 -15.58 -11.82
N VAL A 54 13.29 -14.33 -11.74
CA VAL A 54 12.03 -13.84 -12.32
C VAL A 54 12.34 -13.38 -13.75
N THR A 55 11.69 -13.99 -14.73
CA THR A 55 11.88 -13.71 -16.16
C THR A 55 10.61 -13.18 -16.78
N SER A 56 10.70 -12.50 -17.92
CA SER A 56 9.55 -11.94 -18.65
C SER A 56 8.59 -12.99 -19.23
N GLY A 57 8.93 -14.26 -19.18
CA GLY A 57 8.14 -15.35 -19.78
C GLY A 57 8.34 -15.50 -21.29
N GLU A 58 8.53 -14.43 -22.02
CA GLU A 58 8.79 -14.43 -23.48
C GLU A 58 10.29 -14.41 -23.82
N SER A 59 11.12 -13.87 -22.92
CA SER A 59 12.57 -13.75 -23.05
C SER A 59 13.26 -14.46 -21.87
N PRO A 60 14.46 -15.06 -22.08
CA PRO A 60 15.26 -15.60 -20.98
C PRO A 60 15.89 -14.49 -20.11
N GLU A 61 15.58 -13.23 -20.35
CA GLU A 61 16.09 -12.10 -19.60
C GLU A 61 15.60 -12.14 -18.15
N THR A 62 16.53 -12.01 -17.21
CA THR A 62 16.21 -11.93 -15.79
C THR A 62 15.81 -10.50 -15.43
N LEU A 63 14.60 -10.33 -14.94
CA LEU A 63 14.03 -9.06 -14.50
C LEU A 63 14.33 -8.78 -13.02
N ALA A 64 14.33 -9.83 -12.20
CA ALA A 64 14.55 -9.76 -10.77
C ALA A 64 15.08 -11.09 -10.23
N TRP A 65 15.66 -11.06 -9.01
CA TRP A 65 16.04 -12.25 -8.26
C TRP A 65 15.23 -12.31 -6.97
N ALA A 66 14.50 -13.39 -6.77
CA ALA A 66 13.74 -13.63 -5.56
C ALA A 66 14.45 -14.65 -4.68
N PHE A 67 14.68 -14.31 -3.41
CA PHE A 67 15.36 -15.12 -2.42
C PHE A 67 14.39 -15.51 -1.31
N GLU A 68 14.23 -16.82 -1.09
CA GLU A 68 13.47 -17.34 0.05
C GLU A 68 14.34 -17.35 1.29
N LEU A 69 13.76 -17.00 2.42
CA LEU A 69 14.41 -17.01 3.72
C LEU A 69 13.98 -18.23 4.55
N GLU A 70 14.85 -18.69 5.43
CA GLU A 70 14.54 -19.61 6.52
C GLU A 70 14.70 -18.89 7.86
N PRO A 71 13.76 -19.06 8.83
CA PRO A 71 12.63 -20.01 8.82
C PRO A 71 11.43 -19.56 7.97
N THR A 72 11.28 -18.28 7.65
CA THR A 72 10.21 -17.70 6.82
C THR A 72 10.68 -16.35 6.26
N GLY A 73 10.00 -15.85 5.24
CA GLY A 73 10.28 -14.57 4.62
C GLY A 73 10.87 -14.68 3.22
N TYR A 74 11.08 -13.51 2.62
CA TYR A 74 11.74 -13.39 1.31
C TYR A 74 12.36 -12.00 1.12
N VAL A 75 13.27 -11.90 0.16
CA VAL A 75 13.79 -10.64 -0.39
C VAL A 75 13.81 -10.74 -1.90
N VAL A 76 13.32 -9.72 -2.60
CA VAL A 76 13.37 -9.60 -4.06
C VAL A 76 14.26 -8.41 -4.42
N THR A 77 15.21 -8.65 -5.32
CA THR A 77 16.16 -7.63 -5.81
C THR A 77 15.97 -7.38 -7.30
N GLY A 78 16.30 -6.20 -7.77
CA GLY A 78 16.39 -5.93 -9.21
C GLY A 78 17.50 -6.76 -9.89
N ALA A 79 17.43 -6.86 -11.23
CA ALA A 79 18.46 -7.52 -12.02
C ALA A 79 19.25 -6.53 -12.91
N ASP A 80 19.17 -5.24 -12.66
CA ASP A 80 19.97 -4.20 -13.33
C ASP A 80 20.45 -3.12 -12.35
N ASP A 81 21.66 -2.59 -12.54
CA ASP A 81 22.31 -1.68 -11.59
C ASP A 81 21.72 -0.25 -11.57
N VAL A 82 20.92 0.10 -12.58
CA VAL A 82 20.21 1.39 -12.64
C VAL A 82 18.79 1.33 -12.08
N LEU A 83 18.34 0.13 -11.66
CA LEU A 83 17.06 -0.09 -10.99
C LEU A 83 17.26 -0.28 -9.47
N PRO A 84 16.20 -0.17 -8.66
CA PRO A 84 16.31 -0.35 -7.20
C PRO A 84 16.96 -1.69 -6.84
N ALA A 85 17.85 -1.66 -5.86
CA ALA A 85 18.53 -2.87 -5.38
C ALA A 85 17.56 -3.83 -4.68
N ILE A 86 16.61 -3.29 -3.90
CA ILE A 86 15.56 -4.06 -3.24
C ILE A 86 14.21 -3.62 -3.81
N LEU A 87 13.40 -4.60 -4.22
CA LEU A 87 12.08 -4.39 -4.80
C LEU A 87 10.96 -4.78 -3.83
N ALA A 88 11.13 -5.90 -3.13
CA ALA A 88 10.16 -6.39 -2.17
C ALA A 88 10.84 -7.21 -1.08
N TYR A 89 10.21 -7.28 0.10
CA TYR A 89 10.64 -8.15 1.19
C TYR A 89 9.49 -8.43 2.16
N SER A 90 9.61 -9.53 2.91
CA SER A 90 8.84 -9.82 4.11
C SER A 90 9.67 -10.67 5.05
N TYR A 91 9.45 -10.51 6.35
CA TYR A 91 10.06 -11.35 7.38
C TYR A 91 9.06 -12.31 8.02
N SER A 92 7.78 -12.22 7.63
CA SER A 92 6.67 -12.99 8.21
C SER A 92 5.91 -13.86 7.20
N ALA A 93 6.04 -13.59 5.89
CA ALA A 93 5.30 -14.29 4.84
C ALA A 93 6.22 -15.10 3.92
N ASP A 94 5.77 -16.29 3.51
CA ASP A 94 6.50 -17.15 2.59
C ASP A 94 6.33 -16.71 1.14
N LEU A 95 7.39 -16.84 0.34
CA LEU A 95 7.36 -16.54 -1.10
C LEU A 95 6.60 -17.59 -1.91
N ARG A 96 6.60 -18.84 -1.48
CA ARG A 96 6.00 -19.95 -2.23
C ARG A 96 5.15 -20.85 -1.35
N ILE A 97 4.02 -21.29 -1.91
CA ILE A 97 3.24 -22.38 -1.35
C ILE A 97 3.60 -23.65 -2.13
N PRO A 98 4.03 -24.74 -1.46
CA PRO A 98 4.31 -25.99 -2.15
C PRO A 98 3.09 -26.50 -2.92
N GLY A 99 3.26 -26.72 -4.22
CA GLY A 99 2.21 -27.27 -5.10
C GLY A 99 1.32 -26.22 -5.78
N GLU A 100 1.45 -24.93 -5.48
CA GLU A 100 0.80 -23.86 -6.24
C GLU A 100 1.67 -23.41 -7.42
N ALA A 101 1.00 -23.20 -8.57
CA ALA A 101 1.65 -22.74 -9.79
C ALA A 101 1.60 -21.21 -9.95
N SER A 102 0.67 -20.53 -9.26
CA SER A 102 0.48 -19.08 -9.29
C SER A 102 1.18 -18.41 -8.12
N ASN A 103 1.81 -17.28 -8.38
CA ASN A 103 2.46 -16.45 -7.36
C ASN A 103 2.18 -14.97 -7.67
N PRO A 104 1.15 -14.37 -7.05
CA PRO A 104 0.70 -13.02 -7.37
C PRO A 104 1.78 -11.95 -7.12
N LEU A 105 2.67 -12.16 -6.15
CA LEU A 105 3.79 -11.25 -5.93
C LEU A 105 4.80 -11.30 -7.09
N LEU A 106 5.18 -12.51 -7.53
CA LEU A 106 6.12 -12.63 -8.66
C LEU A 106 5.48 -12.20 -9.99
N ASP A 107 4.17 -12.31 -10.12
CA ASP A 107 3.44 -11.80 -11.28
C ASP A 107 3.46 -10.26 -11.26
N LEU A 108 3.20 -9.61 -10.12
CA LEU A 108 3.38 -8.17 -9.94
C LEU A 108 4.82 -7.72 -10.24
N VAL A 109 5.83 -8.40 -9.69
CA VAL A 109 7.25 -8.09 -9.96
C VAL A 109 7.56 -8.20 -11.46
N ARG A 110 7.01 -9.22 -12.13
CA ARG A 110 7.23 -9.44 -13.56
C ARG A 110 6.68 -8.31 -14.41
N MET A 111 5.45 -7.86 -14.13
CA MET A 111 4.79 -6.76 -14.82
C MET A 111 5.56 -5.45 -14.63
N ASP A 112 5.76 -5.03 -13.37
CA ASP A 112 6.44 -3.78 -13.03
C ASP A 112 7.88 -3.74 -13.56
N MET A 113 8.65 -4.82 -13.35
CA MET A 113 10.04 -4.86 -13.80
C MET A 113 10.18 -4.95 -15.31
N GLY A 114 9.21 -5.54 -16.01
CA GLY A 114 9.16 -5.51 -17.48
C GLY A 114 9.12 -4.06 -17.97
N GLU A 115 8.20 -3.25 -17.48
CA GLU A 115 8.08 -1.83 -17.84
C GLU A 115 9.30 -0.99 -17.47
N ARG A 116 9.86 -1.23 -16.26
CA ARG A 116 11.08 -0.54 -15.82
C ARG A 116 12.26 -0.85 -16.76
N MET A 117 12.44 -2.10 -17.17
CA MET A 117 13.48 -2.52 -18.09
C MET A 117 13.32 -1.92 -19.48
N GLU A 118 12.11 -1.85 -20.02
CA GLU A 118 11.80 -1.21 -21.29
C GLU A 118 12.03 0.30 -21.30
N SER A 119 12.07 0.91 -20.10
CA SER A 119 12.18 2.37 -19.93
C SER A 119 13.57 2.84 -19.49
N LEU A 120 14.57 1.97 -19.44
CA LEU A 120 15.91 2.30 -18.94
C LEU A 120 16.57 3.47 -19.70
N ASP A 121 16.33 3.59 -20.99
CA ASP A 121 16.87 4.66 -21.84
C ASP A 121 16.25 6.05 -21.53
N ARG A 122 15.11 6.07 -20.87
CA ARG A 122 14.38 7.28 -20.45
C ARG A 122 14.66 7.67 -19.00
N LEU A 123 15.37 6.82 -18.24
CA LEU A 123 15.67 7.07 -16.84
C LEU A 123 16.61 8.28 -16.70
N SER A 124 16.33 9.17 -15.76
CA SER A 124 17.21 10.32 -15.52
C SER A 124 18.58 9.87 -15.02
N PRO A 125 19.68 10.53 -15.41
CA PRO A 125 21.02 10.22 -14.91
C PRO A 125 21.10 10.26 -13.38
N GLU A 126 20.37 11.18 -12.74
CA GLU A 126 20.34 11.33 -11.28
C GLU A 126 19.71 10.09 -10.62
N THR A 127 18.59 9.59 -11.16
CA THR A 127 17.97 8.36 -10.67
C THR A 127 18.86 7.14 -10.87
N ALA A 128 19.45 7.00 -12.06
CA ALA A 128 20.38 5.91 -12.35
C ALA A 128 21.58 5.92 -11.41
N ASP A 129 22.19 7.08 -11.17
CA ASP A 129 23.35 7.23 -10.28
C ASP A 129 22.97 6.96 -8.81
N ARG A 130 21.78 7.38 -8.37
CA ARG A 130 21.25 7.06 -7.05
C ARG A 130 21.10 5.54 -6.86
N ASN A 131 20.50 4.85 -7.84
CA ASN A 131 20.29 3.41 -7.77
C ASN A 131 21.62 2.64 -7.80
N ARG A 132 22.58 3.04 -8.66
CA ARG A 132 23.95 2.50 -8.64
C ARG A 132 24.64 2.72 -7.29
N GLY A 133 24.46 3.90 -6.70
CA GLY A 133 24.94 4.20 -5.37
C GLY A 133 24.39 3.23 -4.32
N ALA A 134 23.11 2.91 -4.37
CA ALA A 134 22.47 1.92 -3.50
C ALA A 134 23.06 0.51 -3.72
N TRP A 135 23.26 0.08 -4.97
CA TRP A 135 23.92 -1.20 -5.28
C TRP A 135 25.36 -1.26 -4.73
N VAL A 136 26.15 -0.20 -4.95
CA VAL A 136 27.52 -0.14 -4.41
C VAL A 136 27.53 -0.19 -2.88
N ALA A 137 26.61 0.50 -2.23
CA ALA A 137 26.47 0.47 -0.78
C ALA A 137 26.11 -0.94 -0.30
N ALA A 138 25.11 -1.59 -0.91
CA ALA A 138 24.72 -2.96 -0.61
C ALA A 138 25.90 -3.94 -0.73
N LEU A 139 26.63 -3.90 -1.85
CA LEU A 139 27.77 -4.80 -2.11
C LEU A 139 28.98 -4.52 -1.23
N SER A 140 29.07 -3.35 -0.62
CA SER A 140 30.16 -2.96 0.28
C SER A 140 29.86 -3.20 1.77
N GLY A 141 28.68 -3.79 2.09
CA GLY A 141 28.19 -3.93 3.46
C GLY A 141 27.82 -2.61 4.11
N GLY A 142 27.55 -1.58 3.30
CA GLY A 142 27.06 -0.27 3.72
C GLY A 142 25.53 -0.20 3.72
N SER A 143 25.00 0.87 4.31
CA SER A 143 23.55 1.11 4.29
C SER A 143 23.08 1.47 2.87
N VAL A 144 22.01 0.83 2.41
CA VAL A 144 21.26 1.23 1.19
C VAL A 144 20.30 2.38 1.47
N ARG A 145 20.08 2.72 2.75
CA ARG A 145 19.26 3.87 3.16
C ARG A 145 20.00 5.17 2.89
N THR A 146 19.25 6.20 2.53
CA THR A 146 19.80 7.56 2.41
C THR A 146 20.34 8.02 3.76
N ALA A 147 21.61 8.41 3.81
CA ALA A 147 22.23 8.85 5.06
C ALA A 147 21.52 10.10 5.60
N GLY A 148 21.05 10.04 6.84
CA GLY A 148 20.51 11.18 7.58
C GLY A 148 18.98 11.21 7.73
N THR A 149 18.24 10.21 7.28
CA THR A 149 16.83 10.04 7.61
C THR A 149 16.67 8.95 8.66
N ASP A 150 15.96 9.24 9.75
CA ASP A 150 15.51 8.20 10.67
C ASP A 150 14.48 7.33 9.96
N PHE A 151 14.58 6.01 10.13
CA PHE A 151 13.63 5.08 9.55
C PHE A 151 12.34 5.11 10.36
N GLU A 152 11.23 5.34 9.68
CA GLU A 152 9.89 5.26 10.24
C GLU A 152 9.03 4.32 9.41
N GLN A 153 8.09 3.64 10.08
CA GLN A 153 7.20 2.68 9.44
C GLN A 153 5.81 2.74 10.07
N TRP A 154 4.80 2.62 9.24
CA TRP A 154 3.39 2.55 9.60
C TRP A 154 2.76 1.27 9.01
N PRO A 155 2.27 0.34 9.86
CA PRO A 155 2.37 0.37 11.32
C PRO A 155 3.80 0.27 11.82
N PRO A 156 4.08 0.69 13.07
CA PRO A 156 5.42 0.58 13.66
C PRO A 156 5.97 -0.84 13.63
N VAL A 157 7.29 -0.98 13.45
CA VAL A 157 7.94 -2.29 13.37
C VAL A 157 7.57 -3.16 14.59
N GLY A 158 7.08 -4.38 14.32
CA GLY A 158 6.73 -5.36 15.36
C GLY A 158 5.40 -5.08 16.09
N SER A 159 4.62 -4.06 15.70
CA SER A 159 3.31 -3.78 16.29
C SER A 159 2.20 -4.69 15.74
N SER A 160 2.42 -5.33 14.58
CA SER A 160 1.47 -6.21 13.92
C SER A 160 2.13 -7.54 13.52
N PRO A 161 1.42 -8.67 13.60
CA PRO A 161 1.94 -9.97 13.20
C PRO A 161 2.04 -10.15 11.68
N THR A 162 1.37 -9.29 10.90
CA THR A 162 1.34 -9.31 9.43
C THR A 162 2.27 -8.27 8.80
N GLU A 163 2.92 -7.44 9.60
CA GLU A 163 3.71 -6.27 9.20
C GLU A 163 2.87 -5.09 8.66
N GLY A 164 1.58 -5.28 8.33
CA GLY A 164 0.61 -4.27 7.90
C GLY A 164 -0.38 -3.89 9.00
N TRP A 165 -1.26 -2.89 8.77
CA TRP A 165 -2.32 -2.50 9.70
C TRP A 165 -3.38 -3.59 9.89
N ILE A 166 -3.64 -4.41 8.87
CA ILE A 166 -4.59 -5.52 8.94
C ILE A 166 -3.90 -6.75 9.52
N GLU A 167 -4.24 -7.09 10.75
CA GLU A 167 -3.64 -8.20 11.50
C GLU A 167 -4.11 -9.60 11.06
N GLN A 168 -5.10 -9.67 10.14
CA GLN A 168 -5.71 -10.92 9.71
C GLN A 168 -5.36 -11.24 8.26
N ASN A 169 -5.04 -12.52 8.04
CA ASN A 169 -4.78 -13.07 6.73
C ASN A 169 -5.99 -13.85 6.23
N TRP A 170 -6.90 -13.19 5.52
CA TRP A 170 -8.04 -13.86 4.90
C TRP A 170 -7.67 -14.50 3.56
N THR A 171 -8.53 -15.42 3.09
CA THR A 171 -8.33 -16.14 1.82
C THR A 171 -9.65 -16.31 1.09
N GLN A 172 -9.58 -16.72 -0.19
CA GLN A 172 -10.76 -16.87 -1.04
C GLN A 172 -11.48 -18.23 -0.86
N THR A 173 -10.92 -19.13 -0.05
CA THR A 173 -11.48 -20.47 0.22
C THR A 173 -12.12 -20.53 1.62
N ALA A 174 -12.57 -21.72 2.03
CA ALA A 174 -13.20 -21.90 3.34
C ALA A 174 -12.30 -21.37 4.50
N PRO A 175 -12.88 -20.68 5.51
CA PRO A 175 -14.32 -20.52 5.72
C PRO A 175 -14.96 -19.33 4.96
N TYR A 176 -14.19 -18.47 4.32
CA TYR A 176 -14.60 -17.17 3.78
C TYR A 176 -15.61 -17.28 2.63
N ASN A 177 -15.56 -18.36 1.86
CA ASN A 177 -16.49 -18.61 0.76
C ASN A 177 -17.73 -19.44 1.13
N GLN A 178 -17.97 -19.71 2.41
CA GLN A 178 -19.07 -20.63 2.83
C GLN A 178 -20.45 -20.16 2.38
N LEU A 179 -20.65 -18.88 2.22
CA LEU A 179 -21.92 -18.28 1.79
C LEU A 179 -21.93 -17.85 0.31
N CYS A 180 -20.83 -18.04 -0.43
CA CYS A 180 -20.79 -17.76 -1.87
C CYS A 180 -21.66 -18.78 -2.62
N PRO A 181 -22.22 -18.43 -3.81
CA PRO A 181 -23.03 -19.35 -4.60
C PRO A 181 -22.33 -20.67 -4.95
N MET A 182 -23.11 -21.73 -5.07
CA MET A 182 -22.63 -22.98 -5.68
C MET A 182 -22.49 -22.79 -7.19
N ASP A 183 -21.33 -23.13 -7.72
CA ASP A 183 -21.11 -23.35 -9.16
C ASP A 183 -21.70 -24.74 -9.50
N LEU A 184 -22.87 -24.74 -10.12
CA LEU A 184 -23.59 -25.99 -10.41
C LEU A 184 -22.91 -26.77 -11.54
N LEU A 185 -22.19 -26.11 -12.43
CA LEU A 185 -21.44 -26.78 -13.51
C LEU A 185 -20.24 -27.53 -12.97
N ALA A 186 -19.54 -26.94 -12.01
CA ALA A 186 -18.41 -27.58 -11.33
C ALA A 186 -18.86 -28.50 -10.18
N GLY A 187 -20.06 -28.33 -9.65
CA GLY A 187 -20.56 -29.05 -8.47
C GLY A 187 -19.82 -28.69 -7.19
N GLN A 188 -19.30 -27.47 -7.08
CA GLN A 188 -18.49 -27.00 -5.96
C GLN A 188 -18.90 -25.59 -5.55
N ARG A 189 -18.58 -25.21 -4.30
CA ARG A 189 -18.74 -23.84 -3.84
C ARG A 189 -17.80 -22.91 -4.61
N SER A 190 -18.30 -21.79 -5.09
CA SER A 190 -17.48 -20.76 -5.72
C SER A 190 -16.42 -20.23 -4.76
N VAL A 191 -15.26 -19.83 -5.27
CA VAL A 191 -14.28 -19.06 -4.48
C VAL A 191 -14.82 -17.68 -4.16
N ALA A 192 -14.37 -17.08 -3.07
CA ALA A 192 -14.92 -15.80 -2.61
C ALA A 192 -14.63 -14.60 -3.54
N GLY A 193 -13.53 -14.67 -4.31
CA GLY A 193 -13.08 -13.58 -5.16
C GLY A 193 -12.19 -12.57 -4.42
N CYS A 194 -11.13 -12.11 -5.09
CA CYS A 194 -10.17 -11.19 -4.47
C CYS A 194 -10.79 -9.82 -4.11
N PRO A 195 -11.72 -9.22 -4.89
CA PRO A 195 -12.35 -7.95 -4.49
C PRO A 195 -13.13 -8.07 -3.18
N ALA A 196 -13.92 -9.15 -3.04
CA ALA A 196 -14.70 -9.41 -1.83
C ALA A 196 -13.82 -9.65 -0.61
N VAL A 197 -12.69 -10.36 -0.76
CA VAL A 197 -11.75 -10.63 0.33
C VAL A 197 -11.00 -9.36 0.73
N ALA A 198 -10.51 -8.57 -0.22
CA ALA A 198 -9.82 -7.32 0.04
C ALA A 198 -10.74 -6.32 0.74
N MET A 199 -11.95 -6.10 0.20
CA MET A 199 -12.95 -5.24 0.83
C MET A 199 -13.36 -5.77 2.20
N GLY A 200 -13.59 -7.09 2.35
CA GLY A 200 -13.98 -7.71 3.61
C GLY A 200 -12.93 -7.54 4.71
N MET A 201 -11.63 -7.60 4.39
CA MET A 201 -10.55 -7.30 5.32
C MET A 201 -10.58 -5.83 5.77
N ILE A 202 -10.81 -4.88 4.87
CA ILE A 202 -10.89 -3.45 5.17
C ILE A 202 -12.14 -3.13 6.00
N VAL A 203 -13.31 -3.68 5.65
CA VAL A 203 -14.56 -3.53 6.44
C VAL A 203 -14.37 -4.09 7.84
N ASN A 204 -13.74 -5.27 7.97
CA ASN A 204 -13.44 -5.85 9.28
C ASN A 204 -12.41 -5.03 10.07
N PHE A 205 -11.46 -4.38 9.41
CA PHE A 205 -10.52 -3.47 10.06
C PHE A 205 -11.24 -2.28 10.70
N HIS A 206 -12.22 -1.69 10.01
CA HIS A 206 -13.06 -0.61 10.55
C HIS A 206 -14.12 -1.13 11.54
N ALA A 207 -14.31 -2.44 11.62
CA ALA A 207 -15.27 -3.10 12.49
C ALA A 207 -16.69 -2.48 12.40
N SER A 208 -17.14 -2.17 11.19
CA SER A 208 -18.45 -1.55 10.93
C SER A 208 -18.98 -1.92 9.56
N SER A 209 -20.25 -2.33 9.50
CA SER A 209 -21.01 -2.41 8.25
C SER A 209 -21.66 -1.07 7.88
N ASN A 210 -21.49 -0.02 8.71
CA ASN A 210 -22.19 1.26 8.62
C ASN A 210 -23.72 1.12 8.50
N GLY A 211 -24.26 0.04 9.05
CA GLY A 211 -25.68 -0.27 8.95
C GLY A 211 -26.15 -0.71 7.56
N THR A 212 -25.23 -1.08 6.68
CA THR A 212 -25.54 -1.59 5.34
C THR A 212 -26.42 -2.84 5.43
N ARG A 213 -27.55 -2.84 4.72
CA ARG A 213 -28.48 -3.96 4.56
C ARG A 213 -28.87 -4.03 3.09
N PHE A 214 -29.26 -5.22 2.65
CA PHE A 214 -29.55 -5.52 1.25
C PHE A 214 -31.06 -5.68 1.05
N ASP A 215 -31.56 -5.30 -0.12
CA ASP A 215 -32.95 -5.45 -0.53
C ASP A 215 -33.03 -5.69 -2.06
N ASP A 216 -34.26 -5.76 -2.59
CA ASP A 216 -34.51 -6.04 -4.01
C ASP A 216 -33.87 -5.02 -4.98
N GLU A 217 -33.42 -3.84 -4.51
CA GLU A 217 -32.67 -2.86 -5.32
C GLU A 217 -31.21 -3.28 -5.53
N ASP A 218 -30.69 -4.15 -4.68
CA ASP A 218 -29.35 -4.72 -4.76
C ASP A 218 -29.27 -5.94 -5.70
N ASP A 219 -30.41 -6.43 -6.19
CA ASP A 219 -30.46 -7.56 -7.11
C ASP A 219 -29.62 -7.30 -8.36
N TYR A 220 -28.89 -8.32 -8.78
CA TYR A 220 -28.16 -8.25 -10.03
C TYR A 220 -28.10 -9.60 -10.74
N TYR A 221 -27.96 -9.53 -12.06
CA TYR A 221 -27.90 -10.72 -12.89
C TYR A 221 -26.46 -11.19 -13.02
N HIS A 222 -26.17 -12.36 -12.46
CA HIS A 222 -24.92 -13.06 -12.65
C HIS A 222 -24.83 -13.57 -14.09
N ASN A 223 -23.89 -13.07 -14.88
CA ASN A 223 -23.84 -13.25 -16.33
C ASN A 223 -22.52 -13.84 -16.84
N TYR A 224 -21.80 -14.55 -16.01
CA TYR A 224 -20.52 -15.17 -16.33
C TYR A 224 -20.54 -16.65 -16.02
N HIS A 225 -20.21 -17.50 -16.99
CA HIS A 225 -20.18 -18.97 -16.89
C HIS A 225 -21.56 -19.61 -16.63
N GLU A 226 -22.27 -19.21 -15.58
CA GLU A 226 -23.67 -19.52 -15.28
C GLU A 226 -24.50 -18.24 -15.25
N TYR A 227 -25.84 -18.39 -15.41
CA TYR A 227 -26.76 -17.29 -15.60
C TYR A 227 -27.92 -17.42 -14.61
N TYR A 228 -27.93 -16.58 -13.56
CA TYR A 228 -28.93 -16.59 -12.50
C TYR A 228 -29.00 -15.21 -11.81
N TRP A 229 -30.01 -15.00 -10.98
CA TRP A 229 -30.16 -13.80 -10.21
C TRP A 229 -29.64 -13.95 -8.78
N ILE A 230 -28.87 -13.01 -8.33
CA ILE A 230 -28.57 -12.73 -6.95
C ILE A 230 -29.61 -11.66 -6.54
N ASP A 231 -30.60 -11.92 -5.77
CA ASP A 231 -30.99 -12.80 -4.67
C ASP A 231 -31.93 -13.97 -5.09
N ASP A 232 -32.80 -13.77 -6.12
CA ASP A 232 -33.94 -14.62 -6.47
C ASP A 232 -33.61 -16.12 -6.57
N ASP A 233 -32.42 -16.47 -7.07
CA ASP A 233 -32.02 -17.87 -7.29
C ASP A 233 -31.23 -18.49 -6.10
N HIS A 234 -31.33 -17.87 -4.89
CA HIS A 234 -30.55 -18.29 -3.71
C HIS A 234 -30.75 -19.76 -3.33
N VAL A 235 -31.98 -20.29 -3.42
CA VAL A 235 -32.26 -21.71 -3.11
C VAL A 235 -31.58 -22.66 -4.11
N ALA A 236 -31.56 -22.28 -5.39
CA ALA A 236 -30.97 -23.11 -6.44
C ALA A 236 -29.46 -23.19 -6.36
N HIS A 237 -28.80 -22.08 -6.01
CA HIS A 237 -27.35 -21.94 -5.93
C HIS A 237 -26.81 -21.96 -4.49
N ASP A 238 -27.63 -22.25 -3.49
CA ASP A 238 -27.26 -22.44 -2.08
C ASP A 238 -26.44 -21.28 -1.52
N PHE A 239 -26.98 -20.07 -1.60
CA PHE A 239 -26.44 -18.87 -0.96
C PHE A 239 -27.55 -18.18 -0.15
N PRO A 240 -27.24 -17.27 0.80
CA PRO A 240 -28.29 -16.63 1.62
C PRO A 240 -29.10 -15.63 0.80
N SER A 241 -30.43 -15.60 1.03
CA SER A 241 -31.28 -14.48 0.63
C SER A 241 -30.84 -13.18 1.32
N TRP A 242 -31.26 -12.00 0.81
CA TRP A 242 -30.94 -10.74 1.45
C TRP A 242 -31.37 -10.70 2.91
N SER A 243 -32.56 -11.18 3.24
CA SER A 243 -33.03 -11.22 4.63
C SER A 243 -32.18 -12.13 5.54
N GLU A 244 -31.61 -13.22 5.03
CA GLU A 244 -30.68 -14.08 5.76
C GLU A 244 -29.31 -13.43 5.89
N LEU A 245 -28.81 -12.78 4.83
CA LEU A 245 -27.55 -12.05 4.87
C LEU A 245 -27.61 -10.90 5.87
N ASP A 246 -28.70 -10.15 5.89
CA ASP A 246 -28.91 -9.05 6.85
C ASP A 246 -28.92 -9.55 8.29
N ALA A 247 -29.54 -10.71 8.55
CA ALA A 247 -29.50 -11.31 9.88
C ALA A 247 -28.07 -11.72 10.31
N TYR A 248 -27.23 -12.16 9.36
CA TYR A 248 -25.79 -12.38 9.64
C TYR A 248 -25.06 -11.07 9.90
N LEU A 249 -25.32 -10.01 9.13
CA LEU A 249 -24.69 -8.70 9.32
C LEU A 249 -25.10 -8.07 10.66
N ASP A 250 -26.36 -8.25 11.10
CA ASP A 250 -26.81 -7.85 12.45
C ASP A 250 -25.97 -8.54 13.55
N ALA A 251 -25.69 -9.83 13.39
CA ALA A 251 -24.87 -10.58 14.33
C ALA A 251 -23.39 -10.13 14.29
N VAL A 252 -22.87 -9.82 13.11
CA VAL A 252 -21.51 -9.27 12.91
C VAL A 252 -21.38 -7.93 13.61
N ASP A 253 -22.30 -6.99 13.39
CA ASP A 253 -22.29 -5.67 14.02
C ASP A 253 -22.33 -5.75 15.56
N VAL A 254 -23.11 -6.68 16.11
CA VAL A 254 -23.14 -6.92 17.56
C VAL A 254 -21.79 -7.41 18.08
N ARG A 255 -21.09 -8.29 17.33
CA ARG A 255 -19.76 -8.77 17.74
C ARG A 255 -18.74 -7.64 17.71
N TRP A 256 -18.72 -6.84 16.65
CA TRP A 256 -17.83 -5.68 16.54
C TRP A 256 -18.06 -4.68 17.67
N GLN A 257 -19.34 -4.35 17.98
CA GLN A 257 -19.68 -3.47 19.11
C GLN A 257 -19.20 -4.01 20.46
N ASN A 258 -19.24 -5.33 20.63
CA ASN A 258 -18.78 -6.01 21.86
C ASN A 258 -17.28 -6.32 21.85
N GLN A 259 -16.53 -5.99 20.78
CA GLN A 259 -15.14 -6.37 20.57
C GLN A 259 -14.92 -7.90 20.64
N GLU A 260 -15.90 -8.67 20.18
CA GLU A 260 -15.82 -10.13 20.11
C GLU A 260 -15.22 -10.57 18.77
N PRO A 261 -14.41 -11.64 18.73
CA PRO A 261 -13.89 -12.17 17.48
C PRO A 261 -15.01 -12.72 16.59
N LEU A 262 -14.91 -12.46 15.28
CA LEU A 262 -15.83 -13.02 14.31
C LEU A 262 -15.72 -14.54 14.23
N THR A 263 -16.86 -15.21 14.16
CA THR A 263 -16.93 -16.66 13.86
C THR A 263 -16.65 -16.91 12.37
N ASN A 264 -16.52 -18.15 11.98
CA ASN A 264 -16.30 -18.49 10.56
C ASN A 264 -17.48 -18.07 9.68
N VAL A 265 -18.72 -18.19 10.17
CA VAL A 265 -19.91 -17.78 9.40
C VAL A 265 -20.00 -16.25 9.31
N ASP A 266 -19.62 -15.53 10.35
CA ASP A 266 -19.58 -14.07 10.33
C ASP A 266 -18.58 -13.56 9.28
N LYS A 267 -17.38 -14.16 9.22
CA LYS A 267 -16.38 -13.83 8.19
C LYS A 267 -16.90 -14.11 6.78
N ALA A 268 -17.57 -15.25 6.59
CA ALA A 268 -18.19 -15.58 5.30
C ALA A 268 -19.28 -14.59 4.93
N ALA A 269 -20.08 -14.13 5.90
CA ALA A 269 -21.15 -13.15 5.68
C ALA A 269 -20.56 -11.79 5.26
N VAL A 270 -19.53 -11.30 5.95
CA VAL A 270 -18.84 -10.06 5.56
C VAL A 270 -18.29 -10.17 4.14
N VAL A 271 -17.60 -11.27 3.81
CA VAL A 271 -17.02 -11.46 2.47
C VAL A 271 -18.10 -11.57 1.41
N TYR A 272 -19.19 -12.31 1.66
CA TYR A 272 -20.27 -12.43 0.70
C TYR A 272 -21.02 -11.10 0.50
N ALA A 273 -21.27 -10.35 1.56
CA ALA A 273 -21.86 -9.01 1.49
C ALA A 273 -21.00 -8.04 0.67
N CYS A 274 -19.69 -8.04 0.89
CA CYS A 274 -18.75 -7.24 0.09
C CYS A 274 -18.76 -7.65 -1.40
N GLY A 275 -18.77 -8.95 -1.69
CA GLY A 275 -18.86 -9.46 -3.05
C GLY A 275 -20.17 -9.13 -3.75
N ALA A 276 -21.29 -9.19 -3.03
CA ALA A 276 -22.60 -8.79 -3.53
C ALA A 276 -22.64 -7.27 -3.83
N ALA A 277 -22.14 -6.44 -2.92
CA ALA A 277 -22.02 -5.00 -3.14
C ALA A 277 -21.15 -4.66 -4.36
N CYS A 278 -20.06 -5.40 -4.58
CA CYS A 278 -19.23 -5.29 -5.79
C CYS A 278 -19.93 -5.82 -7.05
N ARG A 279 -21.12 -6.43 -6.94
CA ARG A 279 -21.81 -7.11 -8.05
C ARG A 279 -20.88 -8.08 -8.80
N GLN A 280 -20.05 -8.80 -8.04
CA GLN A 280 -19.05 -9.70 -8.62
C GLN A 280 -19.70 -10.96 -9.21
N VAL A 281 -18.96 -11.61 -10.11
CA VAL A 281 -19.33 -12.92 -10.66
C VAL A 281 -18.60 -14.03 -9.88
N TYR A 282 -19.22 -15.21 -9.82
CA TYR A 282 -18.79 -16.32 -9.00
C TYR A 282 -18.59 -17.60 -9.82
N THR A 283 -17.44 -18.27 -9.68
CA THR A 283 -17.21 -19.64 -10.14
C THR A 283 -16.36 -20.41 -9.13
N ALA A 284 -16.28 -21.72 -9.29
CA ALA A 284 -15.46 -22.57 -8.43
C ALA A 284 -13.93 -22.32 -8.56
N SER A 285 -13.49 -21.67 -9.64
CA SER A 285 -12.07 -21.44 -9.93
C SER A 285 -11.67 -19.98 -9.91
N VAL A 286 -12.58 -19.09 -10.35
CA VAL A 286 -12.33 -17.63 -10.48
C VAL A 286 -13.62 -16.88 -10.15
N SER A 287 -13.55 -15.98 -9.19
CA SER A 287 -14.62 -15.03 -8.87
C SER A 287 -14.03 -13.63 -8.79
N GLY A 288 -14.80 -12.61 -9.17
CA GLY A 288 -14.30 -11.23 -9.15
C GLY A 288 -15.20 -10.24 -9.88
N THR A 289 -14.66 -9.05 -10.09
CA THR A 289 -15.27 -7.92 -10.78
C THR A 289 -14.68 -7.76 -12.18
N PHE A 290 -15.31 -6.90 -12.99
CA PHE A 290 -14.83 -6.54 -14.33
C PHE A 290 -14.02 -5.23 -14.33
N GLY A 291 -13.98 -4.53 -13.19
CA GLY A 291 -13.24 -3.30 -13.01
C GLY A 291 -13.17 -2.89 -11.54
N VAL A 292 -12.22 -2.04 -11.20
CA VAL A 292 -12.02 -1.50 -9.84
C VAL A 292 -13.14 -0.54 -9.42
N ASP A 293 -13.84 0.06 -10.37
CA ASP A 293 -15.02 0.90 -10.16
C ASP A 293 -16.13 0.17 -9.40
N GLN A 294 -16.29 -1.14 -9.64
CA GLN A 294 -17.26 -1.96 -8.88
C GLN A 294 -16.88 -2.05 -7.38
N ALA A 295 -15.61 -2.13 -7.04
CA ALA A 295 -15.17 -2.10 -5.66
C ALA A 295 -15.39 -0.70 -5.04
N TYR A 296 -15.11 0.37 -5.78
CA TYR A 296 -15.37 1.73 -5.35
C TYR A 296 -16.88 1.96 -5.05
N ASP A 297 -17.76 1.57 -5.96
CA ASP A 297 -19.21 1.64 -5.77
C ASP A 297 -19.67 0.84 -4.54
N ALA A 298 -19.03 -0.32 -4.29
CA ALA A 298 -19.30 -1.13 -3.12
C ALA A 298 -18.91 -0.44 -1.80
N TYR A 299 -17.80 0.29 -1.75
CA TYR A 299 -17.45 1.10 -0.58
C TYR A 299 -18.48 2.22 -0.33
N LEU A 300 -18.91 2.92 -1.37
CA LEU A 300 -20.01 3.90 -1.25
C LEU A 300 -21.30 3.23 -0.75
N ARG A 301 -21.63 2.02 -1.26
CA ARG A 301 -22.79 1.24 -0.80
C ARG A 301 -22.68 0.84 0.68
N PHE A 302 -21.45 0.67 1.19
CA PHE A 302 -21.16 0.42 2.59
C PHE A 302 -21.02 1.71 3.43
N GLY A 303 -21.41 2.88 2.89
CA GLY A 303 -21.40 4.15 3.60
C GLY A 303 -20.01 4.70 3.90
N PHE A 304 -19.00 4.34 3.12
CA PHE A 304 -17.69 4.98 3.14
C PHE A 304 -17.67 6.15 2.15
N ASP A 305 -18.49 7.17 2.43
CA ASP A 305 -18.81 8.26 1.48
C ASP A 305 -17.60 9.15 1.13
N ASP A 306 -16.55 9.17 1.96
CA ASP A 306 -15.35 9.97 1.76
C ASP A 306 -14.28 9.26 0.91
N CYS A 307 -14.49 7.98 0.56
CA CYS A 307 -13.51 7.26 -0.25
C CYS A 307 -13.42 7.81 -1.68
N GLU A 308 -12.26 7.69 -2.29
CA GLU A 308 -11.97 8.21 -3.63
C GLU A 308 -11.25 7.16 -4.48
N LEU A 309 -11.71 6.97 -5.72
CA LEU A 309 -11.04 6.13 -6.71
C LEU A 309 -10.03 6.96 -7.49
N LEU A 310 -8.76 6.59 -7.40
CA LEU A 310 -7.65 7.18 -8.15
C LEU A 310 -7.05 6.14 -9.11
N PHE A 311 -6.45 6.66 -10.20
CA PHE A 311 -5.82 5.85 -11.25
C PHE A 311 -4.31 6.10 -11.28
N ALA A 312 -3.58 5.25 -12.01
CA ALA A 312 -2.12 5.29 -12.08
C ALA A 312 -1.54 6.65 -12.45
N GLU A 313 -2.23 7.39 -13.32
CA GLU A 313 -1.84 8.73 -13.79
C GLU A 313 -2.34 9.89 -12.92
N SER A 314 -3.03 9.60 -11.81
CA SER A 314 -3.56 10.65 -10.93
C SER A 314 -2.42 11.42 -10.26
N ASP A 315 -2.54 12.75 -10.26
CA ASP A 315 -1.60 13.62 -9.57
C ASP A 315 -1.56 13.29 -8.07
N SER A 316 -0.37 13.29 -7.50
CA SER A 316 -0.13 13.02 -6.07
C SER A 316 -0.57 11.63 -5.59
N LEU A 317 -0.72 10.65 -6.47
CA LEU A 317 -1.16 9.31 -6.08
C LEU A 317 -0.24 8.70 -5.02
N TYR A 318 1.08 8.75 -5.24
CA TYR A 318 2.07 8.18 -4.30
C TYR A 318 1.97 8.81 -2.91
N GLU A 319 1.85 10.13 -2.86
CA GLU A 319 1.73 10.90 -1.63
C GLU A 319 0.44 10.56 -0.88
N ARG A 320 -0.67 10.44 -1.62
CA ARG A 320 -1.97 10.05 -1.06
C ARG A 320 -1.95 8.61 -0.51
N MET A 321 -1.31 7.68 -1.22
CA MET A 321 -1.08 6.32 -0.74
C MET A 321 -0.31 6.32 0.59
N ALA A 322 0.80 7.06 0.66
CA ALA A 322 1.60 7.17 1.88
C ALA A 322 0.80 7.77 3.04
N GLU A 323 0.05 8.86 2.80
CA GLU A 323 -0.81 9.48 3.80
C GLU A 323 -1.86 8.52 4.36
N ASN A 324 -2.53 7.75 3.51
CA ASN A 324 -3.49 6.75 3.97
C ASN A 324 -2.84 5.73 4.91
N MET A 325 -1.64 5.25 4.56
CA MET A 325 -0.92 4.31 5.41
C MET A 325 -0.46 4.95 6.74
N MET A 326 0.05 6.18 6.70
CA MET A 326 0.45 6.91 7.91
C MET A 326 -0.73 7.22 8.84
N THR A 327 -1.94 7.32 8.31
CA THR A 327 -3.16 7.57 9.08
C THR A 327 -3.99 6.31 9.35
N ALA A 328 -3.38 5.12 9.17
CA ALA A 328 -4.01 3.82 9.38
C ALA A 328 -5.34 3.66 8.63
N ARG A 329 -5.36 4.04 7.37
CA ARG A 329 -6.46 3.82 6.42
C ARG A 329 -6.02 2.84 5.35
N PRO A 330 -6.21 1.53 5.54
CA PRO A 330 -5.94 0.53 4.51
C PRO A 330 -6.69 0.87 3.22
N ALA A 331 -6.02 0.67 2.09
CA ALA A 331 -6.54 1.00 0.77
C ALA A 331 -6.79 -0.26 -0.07
N HIS A 332 -7.74 -0.19 -1.00
CA HIS A 332 -8.07 -1.27 -1.92
C HIS A 332 -7.37 -1.02 -3.26
N LEU A 333 -6.38 -1.82 -3.59
CA LEU A 333 -5.57 -1.70 -4.81
C LEU A 333 -5.97 -2.78 -5.81
N ALA A 334 -6.31 -2.37 -7.04
CA ALA A 334 -6.51 -3.28 -8.17
C ALA A 334 -5.27 -3.29 -9.06
N ILE A 335 -4.70 -4.47 -9.26
CA ILE A 335 -3.55 -4.74 -10.12
C ILE A 335 -4.06 -5.44 -11.36
N ILE A 336 -3.61 -5.02 -12.55
CA ILE A 336 -3.93 -5.66 -13.84
C ILE A 336 -2.67 -6.15 -14.53
N ASP A 337 -2.81 -7.24 -15.28
CA ASP A 337 -1.84 -7.67 -16.29
C ASP A 337 -2.22 -7.06 -17.65
N GLU A 338 -1.27 -6.85 -18.55
CA GLU A 338 -1.51 -6.40 -19.93
C GLU A 338 -2.45 -7.31 -20.73
N GLY A 339 -2.74 -8.52 -20.24
CA GLY A 339 -3.72 -9.45 -20.80
C GLY A 339 -5.11 -9.28 -20.18
N PRO A 340 -6.21 -9.36 -20.95
CA PRO A 340 -7.57 -9.09 -20.47
C PRO A 340 -8.11 -10.12 -19.48
N GLN A 341 -7.29 -10.97 -18.87
CA GLN A 341 -7.73 -12.13 -18.10
C GLN A 341 -7.20 -12.21 -16.66
N TYR A 342 -6.27 -11.36 -16.23
CA TYR A 342 -5.68 -11.48 -14.90
C TYR A 342 -5.55 -10.13 -14.20
N GLY A 343 -6.61 -9.74 -13.49
CA GLY A 343 -6.55 -8.72 -12.47
C GLY A 343 -6.47 -9.37 -11.08
N HIS A 344 -5.89 -8.67 -10.12
CA HIS A 344 -5.91 -9.07 -8.72
C HIS A 344 -6.18 -7.87 -7.82
N ASN A 345 -7.08 -8.05 -6.85
CA ASN A 345 -7.39 -7.03 -5.85
C ASN A 345 -6.66 -7.38 -4.54
N VAL A 346 -5.91 -6.43 -4.03
CA VAL A 346 -5.10 -6.58 -2.82
C VAL A 346 -5.38 -5.44 -1.85
N VAL A 347 -5.04 -5.62 -0.60
CA VAL A 347 -5.05 -4.52 0.37
C VAL A 347 -3.65 -3.93 0.46
N MET A 348 -3.55 -2.62 0.37
CA MET A 348 -2.37 -1.86 0.76
C MET A 348 -2.60 -1.37 2.19
N ASP A 349 -1.74 -1.75 3.12
CA ASP A 349 -1.95 -1.50 4.55
C ASP A 349 -0.67 -1.20 5.34
N GLY A 350 0.31 -0.60 4.69
CA GLY A 350 1.51 -0.12 5.36
C GLY A 350 2.39 0.74 4.45
N TYR A 351 3.21 1.58 5.07
CA TYR A 351 4.20 2.44 4.41
C TYR A 351 5.45 2.59 5.28
N ASN A 352 6.61 2.75 4.68
CA ASN A 352 7.82 3.15 5.39
C ASN A 352 8.65 4.19 4.62
N THR A 353 9.52 4.90 5.34
CA THR A 353 10.33 5.99 4.78
C THR A 353 11.45 5.54 3.84
N ASP A 354 11.68 4.24 3.68
CA ASP A 354 12.50 3.67 2.61
C ASP A 354 11.71 3.57 1.27
N GLY A 355 10.43 3.97 1.27
CA GLY A 355 9.57 4.04 0.09
C GLY A 355 8.88 2.72 -0.26
N PHE A 356 8.69 1.84 0.71
CA PHE A 356 7.95 0.60 0.53
C PHE A 356 6.53 0.71 1.07
N PHE A 357 5.59 0.08 0.37
CA PHE A 357 4.23 -0.13 0.81
C PHE A 357 4.00 -1.59 1.14
N HIS A 358 3.27 -1.88 2.22
CA HIS A 358 2.89 -3.24 2.57
C HIS A 358 1.63 -3.65 1.80
N LEU A 359 1.66 -4.86 1.22
CA LEU A 359 0.57 -5.45 0.46
C LEU A 359 0.12 -6.76 1.11
N ASN A 360 -1.20 -6.91 1.28
CA ASN A 360 -1.86 -8.15 1.68
C ASN A 360 -2.64 -8.71 0.48
N PHE A 361 -2.21 -9.84 -0.04
CA PHE A 361 -2.75 -10.43 -1.25
C PHE A 361 -4.07 -11.19 -1.05
N GLY A 362 -4.56 -11.36 0.18
CA GLY A 362 -5.80 -12.09 0.43
C GLY A 362 -5.71 -13.60 0.17
N TRP A 363 -4.52 -14.18 0.34
CA TRP A 363 -4.23 -15.61 0.12
C TRP A 363 -3.83 -16.35 1.40
N GLY A 364 -4.27 -15.83 2.55
CA GLY A 364 -4.04 -16.47 3.85
C GLY A 364 -2.66 -16.20 4.43
N GLY A 365 -1.94 -15.19 3.94
CA GLY A 365 -0.66 -14.70 4.44
C GLY A 365 0.53 -14.87 3.51
N PRO A 366 0.71 -15.97 2.76
CA PRO A 366 1.76 -16.05 1.76
C PRO A 366 1.72 -14.88 0.78
N TYR A 367 2.91 -14.51 0.27
CA TYR A 367 3.13 -13.40 -0.67
C TYR A 367 2.99 -11.99 -0.07
N ASN A 368 2.38 -11.83 1.11
CA ASN A 368 2.28 -10.52 1.77
C ASN A 368 3.67 -9.94 2.03
N GLY A 369 3.79 -8.63 2.01
CA GLY A 369 5.05 -7.95 2.33
C GLY A 369 5.16 -6.57 1.74
N TRP A 370 6.35 -6.04 1.84
CA TRP A 370 6.72 -4.69 1.46
C TRP A 370 7.16 -4.64 0.00
N TYR A 371 6.61 -3.71 -0.77
CA TYR A 371 6.87 -3.53 -2.20
C TYR A 371 7.25 -2.09 -2.53
N SER A 372 8.31 -1.90 -3.34
CA SER A 372 8.79 -0.59 -3.78
C SER A 372 8.09 -0.16 -5.08
N PHE A 373 6.99 0.58 -4.96
CA PHE A 373 6.30 1.16 -6.11
C PHE A 373 7.16 2.19 -6.83
N PRO A 374 6.97 2.39 -8.14
CA PRO A 374 7.58 3.49 -8.88
C PRO A 374 7.19 4.84 -8.28
N LEU A 375 8.16 5.72 -8.06
CA LEU A 375 7.92 7.08 -7.60
C LEU A 375 7.23 7.92 -8.69
N SER A 376 6.52 8.95 -8.27
CA SER A 376 5.96 9.96 -9.19
C SER A 376 7.04 10.53 -10.12
N GLY A 377 6.71 10.70 -11.38
CA GLY A 377 7.62 11.23 -12.40
C GLY A 377 8.63 10.23 -12.97
N MET A 378 8.55 8.95 -12.63
CA MET A 378 9.33 7.91 -13.30
C MET A 378 8.79 7.65 -14.72
N PRO A 379 9.67 7.30 -15.69
CA PRO A 379 9.26 7.12 -17.08
C PRO A 379 8.37 5.90 -17.33
N TYR A 380 8.25 5.00 -16.35
CA TYR A 380 7.47 3.77 -16.42
C TYR A 380 6.17 3.82 -15.60
N GLY A 381 6.02 4.74 -14.66
CA GLY A 381 4.78 4.90 -13.88
C GLY A 381 4.31 3.65 -13.15
N MET A 382 3.02 3.60 -12.85
CA MET A 382 2.34 2.45 -12.20
C MET A 382 1.31 1.81 -13.14
N ASN A 383 1.69 1.52 -14.39
CA ASN A 383 0.76 1.04 -15.42
C ASN A 383 0.14 -0.34 -15.10
N PHE A 384 0.76 -1.11 -14.18
CA PHE A 384 0.20 -2.35 -13.64
C PHE A 384 -0.89 -2.11 -12.58
N VAL A 385 -1.18 -0.86 -12.22
CA VAL A 385 -2.28 -0.47 -11.31
C VAL A 385 -3.46 -0.04 -12.16
N GLU A 386 -4.57 -0.78 -12.09
CA GLU A 386 -5.85 -0.38 -12.69
C GLU A 386 -6.41 0.84 -11.96
N GLY A 387 -6.41 0.80 -10.63
CA GLY A 387 -6.83 1.88 -9.76
C GLY A 387 -6.69 1.51 -8.30
N ILE A 388 -6.85 2.50 -7.44
CA ILE A 388 -6.81 2.36 -6.00
C ILE A 388 -7.95 3.15 -5.35
N VAL A 389 -8.66 2.53 -4.40
CA VAL A 389 -9.63 3.23 -3.56
C VAL A 389 -8.93 3.63 -2.28
N LEU A 390 -8.81 4.92 -2.06
CA LEU A 390 -8.21 5.58 -0.90
C LEU A 390 -9.29 6.20 0.00
N ASP A 391 -8.87 6.69 1.15
CA ASP A 391 -9.72 7.40 2.14
C ASP A 391 -10.93 6.59 2.60
N ILE A 392 -10.76 5.27 2.68
CA ILE A 392 -11.79 4.37 3.19
C ILE A 392 -11.84 4.52 4.71
N GLY A 393 -12.93 5.07 5.22
CA GLY A 393 -13.16 5.31 6.65
C GLY A 393 -12.44 6.53 7.22
N GLU A 394 -12.74 6.83 8.47
CA GLU A 394 -12.12 7.96 9.18
C GLU A 394 -10.63 7.70 9.44
N PRO A 395 -9.78 8.75 9.37
CA PRO A 395 -8.38 8.62 9.70
C PRO A 395 -8.20 8.13 11.13
N SER A 396 -7.55 7.00 11.33
CA SER A 396 -7.10 6.60 12.66
C SER A 396 -5.90 7.45 13.05
N GLN A 397 -5.82 7.81 14.32
CA GLN A 397 -4.63 8.49 14.83
C GLN A 397 -3.44 7.53 14.72
N SER A 398 -2.39 7.94 14.02
CA SER A 398 -1.20 7.12 13.83
C SER A 398 -0.64 6.64 15.17
N ALA A 399 -0.43 5.34 15.31
CA ALA A 399 0.25 4.74 16.46
C ALA A 399 1.75 5.11 16.38
N GLY A 400 2.07 6.29 16.86
CA GLY A 400 3.43 6.83 17.03
C GLY A 400 3.77 7.12 18.48
N GLU A 401 2.96 6.65 19.42
CA GLU A 401 3.25 6.51 20.86
C GLU A 401 2.20 5.54 21.44
N ASP A 402 2.57 4.72 22.42
CA ASP A 402 1.63 3.84 23.14
C ASP A 402 0.33 4.60 23.44
N PRO A 403 -0.86 4.08 23.08
CA PRO A 403 -2.09 4.78 23.35
C PRO A 403 -2.26 4.91 24.86
N VAL A 404 -2.01 6.11 25.36
CA VAL A 404 -2.48 6.46 26.72
C VAL A 404 -4.00 6.47 26.61
N PRO A 405 -4.73 5.59 27.32
CA PRO A 405 -6.17 5.49 27.19
C PRO A 405 -6.83 6.82 27.59
N GLY A 406 -7.47 7.52 26.64
CA GLY A 406 -8.54 8.43 26.95
C GLY A 406 -8.28 9.93 26.97
N GLY A 407 -7.37 10.47 26.11
CA GLY A 407 -7.32 11.92 25.86
C GLY A 407 -8.04 12.30 24.56
N PRO A 408 -8.81 13.39 24.51
CA PRO A 408 -9.44 13.85 23.27
C PRO A 408 -8.41 14.42 22.28
N ALA A 409 -8.59 14.12 20.99
CA ALA A 409 -7.68 14.52 19.90
C ALA A 409 -7.52 16.06 19.78
N VAL A 410 -6.34 16.49 19.32
CA VAL A 410 -6.09 17.89 18.93
C VAL A 410 -6.70 18.14 17.56
N GLY A 411 -7.67 19.03 17.46
CA GLY A 411 -8.12 19.52 16.15
C GLY A 411 -7.01 20.40 15.54
N ILE A 412 -6.52 20.05 14.35
CA ILE A 412 -5.58 20.87 13.58
C ILE A 412 -6.07 21.08 12.16
N ARG A 413 -5.91 22.29 11.63
CA ARG A 413 -6.20 22.60 10.22
C ARG A 413 -5.31 23.74 9.74
N CYS A 414 -4.94 23.71 8.48
CA CYS A 414 -4.22 24.79 7.83
C CYS A 414 -5.17 25.93 7.44
N LEU A 415 -4.81 27.17 7.80
CA LEU A 415 -5.55 28.36 7.41
C LEU A 415 -4.91 28.99 6.16
N GLY A 416 -5.53 28.78 4.99
CA GLY A 416 -4.99 29.27 3.70
C GLY A 416 -3.95 28.32 3.12
N ASN A 417 -4.38 27.12 2.75
CA ASN A 417 -3.63 26.13 1.99
C ASN A 417 -4.09 26.18 0.52
N PRO A 418 -3.17 26.30 -0.48
CA PRO A 418 -1.71 26.42 -0.33
C PRO A 418 -1.23 27.78 0.21
N CYS A 419 0.00 27.82 0.75
CA CYS A 419 0.62 29.01 1.34
C CYS A 419 2.00 29.30 0.72
N SER A 420 2.55 30.50 0.98
CA SER A 420 3.90 30.90 0.56
C SER A 420 4.65 31.51 1.74
N GLY A 421 5.86 31.03 2.01
CA GLY A 421 6.78 31.54 3.02
C GLY A 421 6.39 31.24 4.47
N SER A 422 5.11 31.17 4.83
CA SER A 422 4.65 30.77 6.16
C SER A 422 3.25 30.18 6.11
N ALA A 423 2.96 29.24 7.01
CA ALA A 423 1.67 28.59 7.16
C ALA A 423 1.01 28.96 8.49
N ARG A 424 -0.25 29.36 8.46
CA ARG A 424 -1.06 29.55 9.66
C ARG A 424 -1.86 28.27 9.94
N LEU A 425 -1.80 27.84 11.18
CA LEU A 425 -2.43 26.61 11.66
C LEU A 425 -3.43 26.98 12.76
N ALA A 426 -4.67 26.53 12.63
CA ALA A 426 -5.64 26.57 13.70
C ALA A 426 -5.60 25.25 14.46
N LEU A 427 -5.41 25.34 15.76
CA LEU A 427 -5.43 24.21 16.68
C LEU A 427 -6.69 24.34 17.56
N ASP A 428 -7.35 23.25 17.88
CA ASP A 428 -8.44 23.20 18.85
C ASP A 428 -8.12 22.14 19.91
N LEU A 429 -7.82 22.61 21.10
CA LEU A 429 -7.38 21.77 22.21
C LEU A 429 -8.55 21.45 23.12
N PRO A 430 -8.94 20.19 23.27
CA PRO A 430 -10.03 19.78 24.14
C PRO A 430 -9.71 19.89 25.62
N ALA A 431 -8.42 19.87 25.98
CA ALA A 431 -7.90 20.05 27.33
C ALA A 431 -6.58 20.82 27.29
N GLY A 432 -6.19 21.45 28.41
CA GLY A 432 -4.88 22.08 28.52
C GLY A 432 -3.75 21.04 28.47
N CYS A 433 -2.75 21.26 27.61
CA CYS A 433 -1.65 20.33 27.38
C CYS A 433 -0.36 21.01 26.94
N ASP A 434 0.76 20.31 27.16
CA ASP A 434 2.08 20.69 26.61
C ASP A 434 2.16 20.16 25.17
N LEU A 435 2.16 21.07 24.20
CA LEU A 435 2.02 20.74 22.79
C LEU A 435 3.35 20.90 22.05
N THR A 436 3.66 19.93 21.20
CA THR A 436 4.75 20.00 20.22
C THR A 436 4.15 20.02 18.81
N LEU A 437 4.61 20.93 17.98
CA LEU A 437 4.29 20.99 16.56
C LEU A 437 5.51 20.52 15.76
N SER A 438 5.35 19.47 14.98
CA SER A 438 6.38 18.94 14.10
C SER A 438 5.92 19.03 12.64
N VAL A 439 6.83 19.35 11.73
CA VAL A 439 6.55 19.45 10.29
C VAL A 439 7.45 18.47 9.56
N TYR A 440 6.85 17.59 8.80
CA TYR A 440 7.53 16.56 8.02
C TYR A 440 7.35 16.84 6.53
N ALA A 441 8.39 16.60 5.75
CA ALA A 441 8.27 16.45 4.32
C ALA A 441 7.60 15.09 4.00
N LEU A 442 7.05 14.93 2.80
CA LEU A 442 6.38 13.68 2.40
C LEU A 442 7.31 12.45 2.38
N ASP A 443 8.62 12.68 2.33
CA ASP A 443 9.63 11.64 2.48
C ASP A 443 9.84 11.21 3.95
N GLY A 444 8.98 11.67 4.88
CA GLY A 444 9.06 11.40 6.32
C GLY A 444 10.14 12.19 7.06
N ARG A 445 10.93 13.00 6.37
CA ARG A 445 12.00 13.79 6.96
C ARG A 445 11.43 14.92 7.82
N LEU A 446 11.79 14.94 9.10
CA LEU A 446 11.48 16.07 9.97
C LEU A 446 12.13 17.35 9.41
N VAL A 447 11.29 18.33 9.09
CA VAL A 447 11.70 19.65 8.54
C VAL A 447 11.86 20.66 9.65
N ASP A 448 10.92 20.66 10.60
CA ASP A 448 10.93 21.54 11.76
C ASP A 448 10.17 20.92 12.94
N SER A 449 10.59 21.21 14.16
CA SER A 449 9.88 20.82 15.37
C SER A 449 9.96 21.91 16.41
N THR A 450 8.81 22.41 16.84
CA THR A 450 8.68 23.51 17.78
C THR A 450 7.80 23.11 18.96
N ARG A 451 8.38 23.12 20.17
CA ARG A 451 7.59 22.94 21.41
C ARG A 451 6.86 24.26 21.71
N LEU A 452 5.53 24.22 21.68
CA LEU A 452 4.67 25.37 21.96
C LEU A 452 4.46 25.60 23.47
N GLY A 453 4.80 24.60 24.28
CA GLY A 453 4.61 24.62 25.73
C GLY A 453 3.16 24.37 26.15
N GLU A 454 2.85 24.67 27.40
CA GLU A 454 1.53 24.45 28.00
C GLU A 454 0.52 25.44 27.44
N LEU A 455 -0.48 24.94 26.69
CA LEU A 455 -1.57 25.72 26.11
C LEU A 455 -2.89 25.41 26.82
N PRO A 456 -3.77 26.39 27.10
CA PRO A 456 -5.07 26.15 27.68
C PRO A 456 -6.03 25.47 26.68
N PRO A 457 -7.15 24.86 27.12
CA PRO A 457 -8.16 24.29 26.24
C PRO A 457 -8.80 25.37 25.35
N GLY A 458 -9.23 25.00 24.14
CA GLY A 458 -9.89 25.86 23.17
C GLY A 458 -9.04 26.18 21.94
N PRO A 459 -9.51 27.11 21.10
CA PRO A 459 -8.87 27.41 19.82
C PRO A 459 -7.58 28.24 19.99
N HIS A 460 -6.53 27.84 19.27
CA HIS A 460 -5.26 28.54 19.16
C HIS A 460 -4.89 28.73 17.70
N GLU A 461 -4.12 29.78 17.40
CA GLU A 461 -3.54 30.00 16.08
C GLU A 461 -2.01 30.04 16.21
N VAL A 462 -1.32 29.22 15.41
CA VAL A 462 0.13 29.09 15.38
C VAL A 462 0.61 29.35 13.96
N THR A 463 1.77 29.94 13.79
CA THR A 463 2.37 30.17 12.49
C THR A 463 3.67 29.37 12.39
N TRP A 464 3.75 28.52 11.40
CA TRP A 464 5.01 27.90 11.00
C TRP A 464 5.70 28.79 9.96
N ASP A 465 6.95 29.13 10.21
CA ASP A 465 7.79 29.87 9.26
C ASP A 465 8.53 28.85 8.39
N ALA A 466 8.08 28.72 7.15
CA ALA A 466 8.65 27.79 6.18
C ALA A 466 9.92 28.34 5.49
N GLY A 467 10.49 29.44 5.99
CA GLY A 467 11.66 30.11 5.39
C GLY A 467 12.85 29.17 5.21
N GLY A 468 13.17 28.85 3.95
CA GLY A 468 14.24 27.92 3.57
C GLY A 468 13.78 26.50 3.27
N SER A 469 12.50 26.18 3.45
CA SER A 469 11.90 24.92 3.01
C SER A 469 11.62 24.95 1.51
N ALA A 470 11.80 23.83 0.82
CA ALA A 470 11.50 23.71 -0.60
C ALA A 470 9.98 23.76 -0.84
N PRO A 471 9.50 24.26 -1.99
CA PRO A 471 8.11 24.09 -2.36
C PRO A 471 7.72 22.61 -2.41
N GLY A 472 6.53 22.28 -1.89
CA GLY A 472 6.08 20.90 -1.80
C GLY A 472 4.96 20.73 -0.78
N VAL A 473 4.56 19.49 -0.56
CA VAL A 473 3.58 19.11 0.44
C VAL A 473 4.28 18.69 1.73
N TYR A 474 3.72 19.09 2.86
CA TYR A 474 4.22 18.81 4.20
C TYR A 474 3.11 18.28 5.09
N VAL A 475 3.46 17.36 5.99
CA VAL A 475 2.56 16.90 7.05
C VAL A 475 2.90 17.65 8.34
N VAL A 476 1.91 18.30 8.92
CA VAL A 476 2.05 19.00 10.19
C VAL A 476 1.40 18.18 11.28
N VAL A 477 2.16 17.85 12.30
CA VAL A 477 1.76 17.00 13.43
C VAL A 477 1.76 17.85 14.70
N ALA A 478 0.62 17.92 15.39
CA ALA A 478 0.49 18.52 16.71
C ALA A 478 0.36 17.43 17.76
N SER A 479 1.37 17.21 18.59
CA SER A 479 1.42 16.12 19.56
C SER A 479 1.46 16.59 21.01
N HIS A 480 0.77 15.85 21.92
CA HIS A 480 0.84 16.03 23.36
C HIS A 480 0.68 14.66 24.06
N PRO A 481 0.98 14.50 25.36
CA PRO A 481 0.91 13.20 26.05
C PRO A 481 -0.44 12.47 26.03
N GLY A 482 -1.52 13.10 25.58
CA GLY A 482 -2.86 12.52 25.53
C GLY A 482 -3.43 12.40 24.12
N GLY A 483 -2.69 12.75 23.05
CA GLY A 483 -3.20 12.62 21.68
C GLY A 483 -2.38 13.40 20.64
N VAL A 484 -2.68 13.15 19.39
CA VAL A 484 -2.03 13.74 18.22
C VAL A 484 -3.10 14.30 17.27
N GLY A 485 -2.80 15.38 16.58
CA GLY A 485 -3.59 15.88 15.46
C GLY A 485 -2.68 16.12 14.26
N THR A 486 -3.16 15.86 13.05
CA THR A 486 -2.39 16.05 11.82
C THR A 486 -3.11 16.92 10.81
N ALA A 487 -2.36 17.65 9.98
CA ALA A 487 -2.90 18.39 8.85
C ALA A 487 -1.88 18.43 7.71
N MET A 488 -2.37 18.42 6.48
CA MET A 488 -1.53 18.62 5.30
C MET A 488 -1.44 20.08 4.89
N LEU A 489 -0.27 20.45 4.37
CA LEU A 489 0.08 21.80 3.98
C LEU A 489 0.83 21.76 2.65
N THR A 490 0.40 22.57 1.68
CA THR A 490 1.13 22.80 0.43
C THR A 490 1.85 24.14 0.49
N LEU A 491 3.18 24.10 0.39
CA LEU A 491 4.04 25.28 0.31
C LEU A 491 4.33 25.58 -1.16
N LEU A 492 4.03 26.80 -1.58
CA LEU A 492 4.37 27.34 -2.91
C LEU A 492 5.69 28.13 -2.84
N ASP A 493 6.27 28.40 -4.02
CA ASP A 493 7.45 29.28 -4.18
C ASP A 493 7.23 30.69 -3.59
#